data_ae8fd83a6f06d8bfb80b5ee233d73f86
#
_entry.id   ae8fd83a6f06d8bfb80b5ee233d73f86
#
_cell.length_a   1.000
_cell.length_b   1.000
_cell.length_c   1.000
_cell.angle_alpha   90.00
_cell.angle_beta   90.00
_cell.angle_gamma   90.00
#
_symmetry.space_group_name_H-M   'P 1'
#
loop_
_entity.id
_entity.type
_entity.pdbx_description
1 polymer ?
#
loop_
_entity_poly.entity_id
_entity_poly.type
_entity_poly.pdbx_seq_one_letter_code
_entity_poly.pdbx_strand_id
1 'polypeptide(L)'
;SSSLEKEKMTWTQVYDPFGVWWLSTLVAALPVVVLLGLLAVFRVKPHWAAMAGAATALLAASAVFHMPWSLSSASLLYGAGFGVLKIAWIVVAAVFLYDISVHTGQFEIMKESVAAITPDRRLQALLVAFCFGAVIEGAAGFGAPVAIAGAFMIGLGFKPFHAAALNLIANTAPVAWGAIGTPVHTLAAVSGLPEADLNSMIGRILPITAIIVPFWLVRAMVGWRETFEVLPAILVVGVSFAATQFVWSNFIDSNLVDIAGGLVSLVSTVIFLRFWQPRRVWRFDDDPEREVEVAAAETEPSAVSISSISRRPGQVARAWMPFVVLTVFVLLWGLPSIKTALNQKTTPAFERGGWDVPVLHLAVTRAAPVVSKPEPEKAKFDFNWLSATGSACFIAAIFAGTLLGVAPAELARIFWRTLIRMRFAVLAISFMLGLGFVTRYSGMDAVLGLAFTRTGWLYPFFGTFLGWLGVALTGSDTSSNALFGSLQRITAEQLNLSPVLMCAANSAGGVMGKMVDAQSIVVATAATNQVGNEGMIFKFVLWHSIALASIVGLIVMAYAYLFPAGIPR
;
A
#
# COMPACT_ATOMS: atom_id res chain seq x y z
N SER A 1 -33.87 -43.64 -8.30
CA SER A 1 -33.60 -42.23 -8.33
C SER A 1 -32.18 -42.02 -8.86
N SER A 2 -32.05 -41.86 -10.17
CA SER A 2 -30.77 -41.55 -10.81
C SER A 2 -30.43 -40.11 -10.51
N SER A 3 -29.49 -39.92 -9.62
CA SER A 3 -28.80 -38.64 -9.45
C SER A 3 -28.02 -38.40 -10.73
N LEU A 4 -28.47 -37.44 -11.55
CA LEU A 4 -27.65 -36.78 -12.50
C LEU A 4 -26.53 -36.07 -11.73
N GLU A 5 -25.42 -36.75 -11.43
CA GLU A 5 -24.13 -36.09 -11.21
C GLU A 5 -23.87 -35.31 -12.51
N LYS A 6 -24.14 -34.01 -12.51
CA LYS A 6 -23.63 -33.11 -13.54
C LYS A 6 -22.13 -33.34 -13.60
N GLU A 7 -21.66 -34.00 -14.64
CA GLU A 7 -20.22 -34.14 -14.91
C GLU A 7 -19.57 -32.78 -14.68
N LYS A 8 -18.77 -32.67 -13.64
CA LYS A 8 -18.13 -31.41 -13.28
C LYS A 8 -17.14 -31.11 -14.39
N MET A 9 -17.41 -30.09 -15.19
CA MET A 9 -16.54 -29.67 -16.28
C MET A 9 -15.15 -29.41 -15.69
N THR A 10 -14.16 -30.22 -16.04
CA THR A 10 -12.77 -30.04 -15.64
C THR A 10 -11.97 -29.57 -16.85
N TRP A 11 -11.05 -28.62 -16.63
CA TRP A 11 -10.18 -28.10 -17.65
C TRP A 11 -8.73 -28.01 -17.11
N THR A 12 -7.78 -28.44 -17.92
CA THR A 12 -6.36 -28.39 -17.57
C THR A 12 -5.70 -27.19 -18.21
N GLN A 13 -4.90 -26.45 -17.44
CA GLN A 13 -4.18 -25.27 -17.93
C GLN A 13 -3.25 -25.62 -19.09
N VAL A 14 -3.21 -24.75 -20.09
CA VAL A 14 -2.34 -24.85 -21.25
C VAL A 14 -1.28 -23.76 -21.15
N TYR A 15 0.01 -24.13 -21.19
CA TYR A 15 1.10 -23.17 -20.99
C TYR A 15 1.82 -22.76 -22.27
N ASP A 16 1.56 -23.44 -23.38
CA ASP A 16 2.09 -23.07 -24.70
C ASP A 16 1.05 -23.35 -25.80
N PRO A 17 -0.01 -22.51 -25.90
CA PRO A 17 -1.11 -22.71 -26.84
C PRO A 17 -0.68 -22.63 -28.30
N PHE A 18 0.46 -22.02 -28.61
CA PHE A 18 0.96 -21.85 -29.97
C PHE A 18 2.08 -22.84 -30.33
N GLY A 19 2.60 -23.64 -29.39
CA GLY A 19 3.83 -24.43 -29.56
C GLY A 19 5.08 -23.58 -29.75
N VAL A 20 5.00 -22.27 -29.47
CA VAL A 20 6.07 -21.28 -29.61
C VAL A 20 6.06 -20.40 -28.35
N TRP A 21 6.98 -20.69 -27.46
CA TRP A 21 7.00 -20.08 -26.10
C TRP A 21 6.93 -18.56 -26.07
N TRP A 22 7.67 -17.87 -26.96
CA TRP A 22 7.70 -16.40 -26.96
C TRP A 22 6.37 -15.79 -27.43
N LEU A 23 5.65 -16.44 -28.37
CA LEU A 23 4.34 -16.00 -28.83
C LEU A 23 3.29 -16.21 -27.75
N SER A 24 3.32 -17.36 -27.08
CA SER A 24 2.48 -17.66 -25.92
C SER A 24 2.71 -16.65 -24.78
N THR A 25 3.96 -16.27 -24.53
CA THR A 25 4.34 -15.25 -23.57
C THR A 25 3.80 -13.86 -23.95
N LEU A 26 3.90 -13.46 -25.21
CA LEU A 26 3.36 -12.17 -25.67
C LEU A 26 1.85 -12.08 -25.48
N VAL A 27 1.11 -13.14 -25.78
CA VAL A 27 -0.34 -13.17 -25.59
C VAL A 27 -0.70 -13.21 -24.10
N ALA A 28 0.04 -13.96 -23.29
CA ALA A 28 -0.14 -13.98 -21.83
C ALA A 28 0.13 -12.60 -21.18
N ALA A 29 1.06 -11.82 -21.74
CA ALA A 29 1.35 -10.46 -21.30
C ALA A 29 0.30 -9.42 -21.74
N LEU A 30 -0.49 -9.72 -22.77
CA LEU A 30 -1.37 -8.74 -23.40
C LEU A 30 -2.34 -8.05 -22.44
N PRO A 31 -3.00 -8.73 -21.48
CA PRO A 31 -3.88 -8.07 -20.51
C PRO A 31 -3.15 -7.02 -19.66
N VAL A 32 -1.93 -7.34 -19.23
CA VAL A 32 -1.09 -6.45 -18.44
C VAL A 32 -0.59 -5.29 -19.31
N VAL A 33 -0.13 -5.57 -20.52
CA VAL A 33 0.33 -4.54 -21.48
C VAL A 33 -0.81 -3.57 -21.84
N VAL A 34 -2.04 -4.06 -22.07
CA VAL A 34 -3.21 -3.21 -22.32
C VAL A 34 -3.52 -2.34 -21.13
N LEU A 35 -3.58 -2.91 -19.92
CA LEU A 35 -3.81 -2.16 -18.69
C LEU A 35 -2.76 -1.06 -18.50
N LEU A 36 -1.48 -1.43 -18.51
CA LEU A 36 -0.38 -0.52 -18.25
C LEU A 36 -0.21 0.50 -19.38
N GLY A 37 -0.40 0.10 -20.64
CA GLY A 37 -0.36 0.99 -21.79
C GLY A 37 -1.46 2.05 -21.74
N LEU A 38 -2.69 1.67 -21.39
CA LEU A 38 -3.79 2.62 -21.20
C LEU A 38 -3.52 3.61 -20.06
N LEU A 39 -2.91 3.16 -18.97
CA LEU A 39 -2.55 4.03 -17.84
C LEU A 39 -1.40 4.97 -18.20
N ALA A 40 -0.27 4.42 -18.69
CA ALA A 40 0.97 5.16 -18.86
C ALA A 40 1.01 6.03 -20.13
N VAL A 41 0.57 5.48 -21.27
CA VAL A 41 0.67 6.14 -22.57
C VAL A 41 -0.57 6.99 -22.85
N PHE A 42 -1.75 6.37 -22.71
CA PHE A 42 -3.01 7.02 -23.04
C PHE A 42 -3.64 7.78 -21.88
N ARG A 43 -3.09 7.69 -20.68
CA ARG A 43 -3.55 8.38 -19.45
C ARG A 43 -5.04 8.17 -19.17
N VAL A 44 -5.53 6.99 -19.48
CA VAL A 44 -6.92 6.58 -19.22
C VAL A 44 -7.14 6.43 -17.71
N LYS A 45 -8.33 6.79 -17.23
CA LYS A 45 -8.68 6.63 -15.81
C LYS A 45 -8.54 5.18 -15.35
N PRO A 46 -8.03 4.90 -14.14
CA PRO A 46 -7.69 3.55 -13.66
C PRO A 46 -8.80 2.51 -13.79
N HIS A 47 -10.05 2.87 -13.53
CA HIS A 47 -11.17 1.95 -13.63
C HIS A 47 -11.45 1.50 -15.08
N TRP A 48 -11.30 2.39 -16.08
CA TRP A 48 -11.45 2.04 -17.49
C TRP A 48 -10.30 1.17 -17.98
N ALA A 49 -9.07 1.47 -17.57
CA ALA A 49 -7.90 0.66 -17.89
C ALA A 49 -8.01 -0.75 -17.27
N ALA A 50 -8.47 -0.84 -16.00
CA ALA A 50 -8.72 -2.12 -15.34
C ALA A 50 -9.80 -2.94 -16.04
N MET A 51 -10.90 -2.31 -16.47
CA MET A 51 -11.96 -2.97 -17.24
C MET A 51 -11.43 -3.49 -18.58
N ALA A 52 -10.66 -2.69 -19.31
CA ALA A 52 -10.07 -3.10 -20.59
C ALA A 52 -9.07 -4.24 -20.41
N GLY A 53 -8.19 -4.18 -19.39
CA GLY A 53 -7.27 -5.26 -19.03
C GLY A 53 -8.01 -6.56 -18.69
N ALA A 54 -9.04 -6.47 -17.85
CA ALA A 54 -9.86 -7.63 -17.46
C ALA A 54 -10.61 -8.25 -18.67
N ALA A 55 -11.16 -7.41 -19.54
CA ALA A 55 -11.80 -7.88 -20.79
C ALA A 55 -10.77 -8.58 -21.70
N THR A 56 -9.58 -8.01 -21.85
CA THR A 56 -8.48 -8.63 -22.62
C THR A 56 -8.06 -9.97 -22.00
N ALA A 57 -7.96 -10.06 -20.68
CA ALA A 57 -7.66 -11.31 -19.99
C ALA A 57 -8.73 -12.38 -20.24
N LEU A 58 -10.01 -11.99 -20.16
CA LEU A 58 -11.14 -12.88 -20.41
C LEU A 58 -11.12 -13.43 -21.84
N LEU A 59 -10.90 -12.54 -22.83
CA LEU A 59 -10.79 -12.91 -24.24
C LEU A 59 -9.60 -13.82 -24.51
N ALA A 60 -8.40 -13.46 -23.99
CA ALA A 60 -7.20 -14.27 -24.15
C ALA A 60 -7.35 -15.66 -23.51
N ALA A 61 -7.89 -15.73 -22.28
CA ALA A 61 -8.13 -16.98 -21.58
C ALA A 61 -9.03 -17.92 -22.39
N SER A 62 -10.13 -17.41 -22.94
CA SER A 62 -11.12 -18.25 -23.64
C SER A 62 -10.75 -18.52 -25.10
N ALA A 63 -10.28 -17.51 -25.85
CA ALA A 63 -10.01 -17.66 -27.29
C ALA A 63 -8.65 -18.29 -27.58
N VAL A 64 -7.62 -18.03 -26.77
CA VAL A 64 -6.24 -18.49 -27.02
C VAL A 64 -5.83 -19.65 -26.11
N PHE A 65 -6.10 -19.52 -24.81
CA PHE A 65 -5.78 -20.59 -23.85
C PHE A 65 -6.85 -21.68 -23.77
N HIS A 66 -7.93 -21.55 -24.55
CA HIS A 66 -9.03 -22.52 -24.64
C HIS A 66 -9.73 -22.81 -23.30
N MET A 67 -9.68 -21.86 -22.36
CA MET A 67 -10.42 -21.96 -21.12
C MET A 67 -11.92 -21.78 -21.38
N PRO A 68 -12.79 -22.69 -20.92
CA PRO A 68 -14.23 -22.54 -21.08
C PRO A 68 -14.74 -21.18 -20.57
N TRP A 69 -15.60 -20.52 -21.32
CA TRP A 69 -16.18 -19.21 -20.94
C TRP A 69 -16.83 -19.20 -19.57
N SER A 70 -17.45 -20.32 -19.17
CA SER A 70 -18.02 -20.46 -17.82
C SER A 70 -16.95 -20.37 -16.72
N LEU A 71 -15.77 -20.98 -16.93
CA LEU A 71 -14.67 -20.95 -15.98
C LEU A 71 -13.97 -19.59 -15.96
N SER A 72 -13.72 -19.00 -17.13
CA SER A 72 -13.07 -17.69 -17.21
C SER A 72 -13.97 -16.58 -16.63
N SER A 73 -15.27 -16.61 -16.91
CA SER A 73 -16.23 -15.66 -16.32
C SER A 73 -16.39 -15.88 -14.80
N ALA A 74 -16.43 -17.13 -14.33
CA ALA A 74 -16.47 -17.43 -12.90
C ALA A 74 -15.20 -16.93 -12.20
N SER A 75 -14.02 -17.04 -12.83
CA SER A 75 -12.76 -16.51 -12.31
C SER A 75 -12.80 -14.98 -12.19
N LEU A 76 -13.30 -14.28 -13.22
CA LEU A 76 -13.48 -12.83 -13.21
C LEU A 76 -14.41 -12.39 -12.07
N LEU A 77 -15.58 -13.03 -11.96
CA LEU A 77 -16.58 -12.70 -10.94
C LEU A 77 -16.08 -13.01 -9.53
N TYR A 78 -15.33 -14.10 -9.37
CA TYR A 78 -14.71 -14.44 -8.09
C TYR A 78 -13.70 -13.40 -7.66
N GLY A 79 -12.77 -13.00 -8.55
CA GLY A 79 -11.80 -11.96 -8.28
C GLY A 79 -12.43 -10.59 -8.03
N ALA A 80 -13.42 -10.21 -8.85
CA ALA A 80 -14.16 -8.96 -8.69
C ALA A 80 -14.95 -8.91 -7.36
N GLY A 81 -15.63 -10.00 -7.00
CA GLY A 81 -16.34 -10.13 -5.73
C GLY A 81 -15.40 -10.06 -4.54
N PHE A 82 -14.24 -10.72 -4.62
CA PHE A 82 -13.19 -10.61 -3.61
C PHE A 82 -12.71 -9.15 -3.48
N GLY A 83 -12.49 -8.49 -4.61
CA GLY A 83 -12.08 -7.09 -4.67
C GLY A 83 -13.05 -6.15 -3.97
N VAL A 84 -14.36 -6.31 -4.20
CA VAL A 84 -15.38 -5.46 -3.58
C VAL A 84 -15.58 -5.79 -2.10
N LEU A 85 -15.82 -7.07 -1.79
CA LEU A 85 -16.30 -7.48 -0.47
C LEU A 85 -15.19 -7.59 0.58
N LYS A 86 -13.95 -7.85 0.15
CA LYS A 86 -12.80 -7.97 1.06
C LYS A 86 -11.94 -6.72 1.04
N ILE A 87 -11.43 -6.34 -0.13
CA ILE A 87 -10.42 -5.28 -0.24
C ILE A 87 -11.04 -3.88 -0.24
N ALA A 88 -11.99 -3.60 -1.13
CA ALA A 88 -12.60 -2.27 -1.22
C ALA A 88 -13.41 -1.91 0.03
N TRP A 89 -13.99 -2.91 0.73
CA TRP A 89 -14.66 -2.69 2.00
C TRP A 89 -13.72 -2.12 3.08
N ILE A 90 -12.49 -2.66 3.19
CA ILE A 90 -11.49 -2.11 4.13
C ILE A 90 -11.20 -0.65 3.80
N VAL A 91 -10.94 -0.36 2.51
CA VAL A 91 -10.61 0.99 2.04
C VAL A 91 -11.73 1.98 2.32
N VAL A 92 -12.97 1.63 1.96
CA VAL A 92 -14.14 2.51 2.18
C VAL A 92 -14.34 2.80 3.66
N ALA A 93 -14.21 1.79 4.52
CA ALA A 93 -14.38 1.94 5.95
C ALA A 93 -13.27 2.81 6.58
N ALA A 94 -12.03 2.64 6.15
CA ALA A 94 -10.90 3.45 6.62
C ALA A 94 -11.04 4.93 6.20
N VAL A 95 -11.39 5.17 4.92
CA VAL A 95 -11.64 6.52 4.41
C VAL A 95 -12.84 7.18 5.08
N PHE A 96 -13.85 6.41 5.47
CA PHE A 96 -14.99 6.93 6.23
C PHE A 96 -14.58 7.49 7.60
N LEU A 97 -13.71 6.79 8.33
CA LEU A 97 -13.14 7.31 9.59
C LEU A 97 -12.37 8.61 9.37
N TYR A 98 -11.54 8.64 8.33
CA TYR A 98 -10.79 9.83 7.95
C TYR A 98 -11.74 11.01 7.66
N ASP A 99 -12.81 10.78 6.87
CA ASP A 99 -13.82 11.80 6.53
C ASP A 99 -14.53 12.36 7.77
N ILE A 100 -14.81 11.52 8.77
CA ILE A 100 -15.35 11.97 10.05
C ILE A 100 -14.37 12.92 10.74
N SER A 101 -13.08 12.58 10.76
CA SER A 101 -12.04 13.40 11.38
C SER A 101 -11.89 14.77 10.68
N VAL A 102 -12.01 14.80 9.35
CA VAL A 102 -12.02 16.03 8.55
C VAL A 102 -13.30 16.85 8.82
N HIS A 103 -14.47 16.21 8.75
CA HIS A 103 -15.77 16.86 8.94
C HIS A 103 -15.91 17.51 10.32
N THR A 104 -15.35 16.90 11.35
CA THR A 104 -15.38 17.40 12.74
C THR A 104 -14.29 18.41 13.06
N GLY A 105 -13.43 18.76 12.10
CA GLY A 105 -12.30 19.67 12.29
C GLY A 105 -11.15 19.08 13.13
N GLN A 106 -11.25 17.82 13.57
CA GLN A 106 -10.20 17.20 14.38
C GLN A 106 -8.90 17.03 13.60
N PHE A 107 -9.01 16.83 12.30
CA PHE A 107 -7.86 16.68 11.44
C PHE A 107 -6.98 17.94 11.38
N GLU A 108 -7.58 19.14 11.37
CA GLU A 108 -6.85 20.41 11.44
C GLU A 108 -6.09 20.56 12.76
N ILE A 109 -6.72 20.17 13.89
CA ILE A 109 -6.07 20.20 15.20
C ILE A 109 -4.88 19.24 15.24
N MET A 110 -5.00 18.07 14.60
CA MET A 110 -3.88 17.13 14.47
C MET A 110 -2.70 17.78 13.74
N LYS A 111 -2.94 18.38 12.57
CA LYS A 111 -1.90 19.08 11.79
C LYS A 111 -1.20 20.15 12.62
N GLU A 112 -1.97 21.05 13.23
CA GLU A 112 -1.42 22.11 14.07
C GLU A 112 -0.59 21.57 15.23
N SER A 113 -1.01 20.45 15.85
CA SER A 113 -0.27 19.82 16.96
C SER A 113 1.10 19.31 16.54
N VAL A 114 1.22 18.83 15.30
CA VAL A 114 2.50 18.38 14.73
C VAL A 114 3.39 19.56 14.33
N ALA A 115 2.79 20.62 13.75
CA ALA A 115 3.51 21.83 13.36
C ALA A 115 4.20 22.54 14.52
N ALA A 116 3.54 22.55 15.68
CA ALA A 116 4.03 23.25 16.87
C ALA A 116 5.24 22.60 17.58
N ILE A 117 5.70 21.42 17.10
CA ILE A 117 6.78 20.66 17.76
C ILE A 117 8.15 21.32 17.58
N THR A 118 8.44 21.85 16.40
CA THR A 118 9.78 22.41 16.08
C THR A 118 9.69 23.48 14.98
N PRO A 119 10.53 24.54 15.05
CA PRO A 119 10.64 25.53 13.98
C PRO A 119 11.62 25.13 12.85
N ASP A 120 12.40 24.07 13.01
CA ASP A 120 13.39 23.63 12.01
C ASP A 120 12.70 22.87 10.86
N ARG A 121 12.86 23.35 9.63
CA ARG A 121 12.20 22.81 8.44
C ARG A 121 12.62 21.37 8.13
N ARG A 122 13.86 20.96 8.46
CA ARG A 122 14.34 19.58 8.29
C ARG A 122 13.58 18.63 9.20
N LEU A 123 13.38 19.03 10.45
CA LEU A 123 12.62 18.27 11.44
C LEU A 123 11.12 18.27 11.14
N GLN A 124 10.58 19.40 10.65
CA GLN A 124 9.19 19.46 10.17
C GLN A 124 8.96 18.51 8.99
N ALA A 125 9.89 18.42 8.03
CA ALA A 125 9.80 17.47 6.93
C ALA A 125 9.73 16.02 7.44
N LEU A 126 10.56 15.65 8.43
CA LEU A 126 10.52 14.32 9.06
C LEU A 126 9.19 14.06 9.78
N LEU A 127 8.71 15.01 10.57
CA LEU A 127 7.47 14.87 11.34
C LEU A 127 6.23 14.83 10.44
N VAL A 128 6.17 15.71 9.44
CA VAL A 128 4.98 15.90 8.59
C VAL A 128 4.97 14.92 7.41
N ALA A 129 6.03 14.90 6.59
CA ALA A 129 6.04 14.07 5.40
C ALA A 129 6.22 12.60 5.75
N PHE A 130 7.10 12.26 6.71
CA PHE A 130 7.40 10.87 7.05
C PHE A 130 6.47 10.35 8.16
N CYS A 131 6.56 10.83 9.41
CA CYS A 131 5.81 10.24 10.53
C CYS A 131 4.30 10.40 10.36
N PHE A 132 3.82 11.62 10.15
CA PHE A 132 2.40 11.90 9.98
C PHE A 132 1.88 11.38 8.65
N GLY A 133 2.68 11.47 7.59
CA GLY A 133 2.38 10.85 6.30
C GLY A 133 2.14 9.36 6.40
N ALA A 134 2.95 8.63 7.20
CA ALA A 134 2.79 7.20 7.43
C ALA A 134 1.48 6.86 8.16
N VAL A 135 1.08 7.65 9.16
CA VAL A 135 -0.23 7.48 9.83
C VAL A 135 -1.39 7.61 8.83
N ILE A 136 -1.31 8.62 7.93
CA ILE A 136 -2.35 8.84 6.91
C ILE A 136 -2.33 7.72 5.87
N GLU A 137 -1.14 7.25 5.42
CA GLU A 137 -1.03 6.14 4.48
C GLU A 137 -1.63 4.87 5.05
N GLY A 138 -1.28 4.53 6.29
CA GLY A 138 -1.86 3.39 6.99
C GLY A 138 -3.38 3.47 7.15
N ALA A 139 -3.92 4.67 7.37
CA ALA A 139 -5.35 4.88 7.59
C ALA A 139 -6.15 4.97 6.28
N ALA A 140 -5.66 5.67 5.27
CA ALA A 140 -6.44 6.03 4.08
C ALA A 140 -5.82 5.56 2.75
N GLY A 141 -4.51 5.49 2.64
CA GLY A 141 -3.81 5.11 1.41
C GLY A 141 -4.14 5.98 0.19
N PHE A 142 -4.02 5.42 -1.00
CA PHE A 142 -4.50 5.97 -2.29
C PHE A 142 -4.09 7.42 -2.63
N GLY A 143 -2.88 7.84 -2.21
CA GLY A 143 -2.37 9.19 -2.49
C GLY A 143 -2.88 10.28 -1.54
N ALA A 144 -3.74 9.95 -0.58
CA ALA A 144 -4.18 10.89 0.46
C ALA A 144 -3.00 11.48 1.26
N PRO A 145 -1.98 10.70 1.68
CA PRO A 145 -0.84 11.25 2.40
C PRO A 145 -0.11 12.34 1.63
N VAL A 146 0.15 12.11 0.34
CA VAL A 146 0.89 13.06 -0.50
C VAL A 146 0.13 14.38 -0.67
N ALA A 147 -1.20 14.31 -0.86
CA ALA A 147 -2.03 15.51 -0.94
C ALA A 147 -2.03 16.29 0.38
N ILE A 148 -2.28 15.60 1.47
CA ILE A 148 -2.51 16.21 2.78
C ILE A 148 -1.21 16.75 3.37
N ALA A 149 -0.16 15.92 3.43
CA ALA A 149 1.14 16.34 3.94
C ALA A 149 1.78 17.39 3.02
N GLY A 150 1.57 17.31 1.70
CA GLY A 150 2.00 18.32 0.74
C GLY A 150 1.36 19.68 0.99
N ALA A 151 0.03 19.74 1.09
CA ALA A 151 -0.69 20.98 1.42
C ALA A 151 -0.32 21.50 2.81
N PHE A 152 -0.09 20.62 3.77
CA PHE A 152 0.35 21.00 5.10
C PHE A 152 1.75 21.62 5.08
N MET A 153 2.70 21.04 4.33
CA MET A 153 4.06 21.61 4.19
C MET A 153 4.03 23.00 3.52
N ILE A 154 3.15 23.22 2.52
CA ILE A 154 2.92 24.55 1.96
C ILE A 154 2.47 25.54 3.03
N GLY A 155 1.50 25.14 3.86
CA GLY A 155 1.02 25.95 4.97
C GLY A 155 2.10 26.28 6.01
N LEU A 156 3.15 25.46 6.12
CA LEU A 156 4.32 25.69 6.95
C LEU A 156 5.40 26.57 6.26
N GLY A 157 5.23 26.97 5.01
CA GLY A 157 6.19 27.79 4.27
C GLY A 157 7.25 26.99 3.50
N PHE A 158 7.05 25.70 3.24
CA PHE A 158 7.92 24.95 2.33
C PHE A 158 7.74 25.42 0.89
N LYS A 159 8.85 25.44 0.14
CA LYS A 159 8.80 25.69 -1.30
C LYS A 159 7.94 24.62 -1.98
N PRO A 160 7.03 24.99 -2.89
CA PRO A 160 6.07 24.07 -3.52
C PRO A 160 6.71 22.82 -4.13
N PHE A 161 7.83 22.97 -4.82
CA PHE A 161 8.58 21.85 -5.40
C PHE A 161 9.09 20.88 -4.32
N HIS A 162 9.67 21.42 -3.24
CA HIS A 162 10.16 20.57 -2.13
C HIS A 162 9.00 19.87 -1.43
N ALA A 163 7.89 20.58 -1.17
CA ALA A 163 6.71 19.96 -0.56
C ALA A 163 6.19 18.77 -1.38
N ALA A 164 6.10 18.91 -2.70
CA ALA A 164 5.68 17.81 -3.59
C ALA A 164 6.69 16.66 -3.60
N ALA A 165 7.96 16.94 -3.89
CA ALA A 165 8.99 15.92 -4.08
C ALA A 165 9.30 15.15 -2.78
N LEU A 166 9.40 15.86 -1.64
CA LEU A 166 9.72 15.24 -0.35
C LEU A 166 8.58 14.32 0.12
N ASN A 167 7.33 14.69 -0.10
CA ASN A 167 6.20 13.81 0.24
C ASN A 167 6.17 12.53 -0.60
N LEU A 168 6.52 12.61 -1.89
CA LEU A 168 6.64 11.42 -2.74
C LEU A 168 7.75 10.49 -2.25
N ILE A 169 8.90 11.02 -1.81
CA ILE A 169 9.99 10.23 -1.24
C ILE A 169 9.58 9.62 0.11
N ALA A 170 9.03 10.41 1.02
CA ALA A 170 8.64 9.96 2.35
C ALA A 170 7.57 8.86 2.32
N ASN A 171 6.63 8.97 1.38
CA ASN A 171 5.51 8.02 1.26
C ASN A 171 5.94 6.59 0.91
N THR A 172 7.18 6.37 0.46
CA THR A 172 7.65 5.01 0.12
C THR A 172 7.81 4.09 1.32
N ALA A 173 8.05 4.60 2.51
CA ALA A 173 8.25 3.77 3.69
C ALA A 173 6.98 3.01 4.14
N PRO A 174 5.77 3.63 4.14
CA PRO A 174 4.56 2.99 4.65
C PRO A 174 3.70 2.26 3.59
N VAL A 175 3.91 2.43 2.29
CA VAL A 175 2.97 1.99 1.24
C VAL A 175 2.61 0.51 1.26
N ALA A 176 3.50 -0.38 1.71
CA ALA A 176 3.25 -1.82 1.73
C ALA A 176 2.09 -2.24 2.65
N TRP A 177 1.79 -1.43 3.67
CA TRP A 177 0.67 -1.64 4.59
C TRP A 177 -0.36 -0.51 4.54
N GLY A 178 -0.33 0.28 3.48
CA GLY A 178 -1.28 1.36 3.26
C GLY A 178 -2.73 0.89 3.27
N ALA A 179 -3.66 1.77 3.63
CA ALA A 179 -5.09 1.49 3.75
C ALA A 179 -5.37 0.19 4.52
N ILE A 180 -4.86 0.11 5.75
CA ILE A 180 -5.05 -1.02 6.67
C ILE A 180 -4.56 -2.35 6.07
N GLY A 181 -3.34 -2.37 5.52
CA GLY A 181 -2.68 -3.59 5.04
C GLY A 181 -3.26 -4.22 3.76
N THR A 182 -4.07 -3.48 3.01
CA THR A 182 -4.71 -4.01 1.78
C THR A 182 -3.73 -4.58 0.76
N PRO A 183 -2.49 -4.07 0.55
CA PRO A 183 -1.53 -4.68 -0.34
C PRO A 183 -1.15 -6.11 0.08
N VAL A 184 -0.91 -6.34 1.37
CA VAL A 184 -0.54 -7.66 1.90
C VAL A 184 -1.70 -8.64 1.77
N HIS A 185 -2.92 -8.24 2.12
CA HIS A 185 -4.13 -9.06 1.93
C HIS A 185 -4.34 -9.48 0.47
N THR A 186 -4.13 -8.54 -0.45
CA THR A 186 -4.23 -8.80 -1.89
C THR A 186 -3.16 -9.78 -2.36
N LEU A 187 -1.91 -9.57 -1.93
CA LEU A 187 -0.80 -10.44 -2.26
C LEU A 187 -1.05 -11.88 -1.80
N ALA A 188 -1.54 -12.06 -0.57
CA ALA A 188 -1.91 -13.36 -0.04
C ALA A 188 -3.02 -14.04 -0.86
N ALA A 189 -4.04 -13.26 -1.24
CA ALA A 189 -5.17 -13.76 -2.03
C ALA A 189 -4.75 -14.28 -3.41
N VAL A 190 -3.93 -13.53 -4.15
CA VAL A 190 -3.54 -13.90 -5.51
C VAL A 190 -2.42 -14.93 -5.55
N SER A 191 -1.47 -14.87 -4.62
CA SER A 191 -0.38 -15.85 -4.53
C SER A 191 -0.83 -17.16 -3.91
N GLY A 192 -1.85 -17.14 -3.03
CA GLY A 192 -2.29 -18.29 -2.25
C GLY A 192 -1.29 -18.71 -1.17
N LEU A 193 -0.36 -17.84 -0.80
CA LEU A 193 0.60 -18.04 0.29
C LEU A 193 0.02 -17.53 1.62
N PRO A 194 0.47 -18.06 2.77
CA PRO A 194 0.03 -17.58 4.08
C PRO A 194 0.35 -16.08 4.25
N GLU A 195 -0.66 -15.32 4.64
CA GLU A 195 -0.53 -13.86 4.83
C GLU A 195 0.52 -13.51 5.90
N ALA A 196 0.58 -14.28 6.98
CA ALA A 196 1.54 -14.06 8.06
C ALA A 196 2.99 -14.17 7.58
N ASP A 197 3.29 -15.12 6.69
CA ASP A 197 4.63 -15.31 6.15
C ASP A 197 5.02 -14.16 5.20
N LEU A 198 4.08 -13.73 4.35
CA LEU A 198 4.26 -12.58 3.46
C LEU A 198 4.47 -11.31 4.26
N ASN A 199 3.61 -11.06 5.24
CA ASN A 199 3.71 -9.91 6.15
C ASN A 199 5.06 -9.87 6.87
N SER A 200 5.47 -11.00 7.45
CA SER A 200 6.75 -11.13 8.13
C SER A 200 7.92 -10.89 7.19
N MET A 201 7.87 -11.39 5.95
CA MET A 201 8.97 -11.22 5.00
C MET A 201 9.07 -9.78 4.51
N ILE A 202 7.96 -9.11 4.18
CA ILE A 202 7.94 -7.69 3.86
C ILE A 202 8.53 -6.89 5.03
N GLY A 203 8.12 -7.23 6.26
CA GLY A 203 8.62 -6.63 7.49
C GLY A 203 10.06 -6.98 7.88
N ARG A 204 10.75 -7.81 7.12
CA ARG A 204 12.21 -8.05 7.21
C ARG A 204 12.99 -7.32 6.14
N ILE A 205 12.36 -7.01 5.00
CA ILE A 205 12.99 -6.27 3.91
C ILE A 205 12.90 -4.76 4.16
N LEU A 206 11.69 -4.23 4.37
CA LEU A 206 11.42 -2.79 4.37
C LEU A 206 11.97 -2.00 5.57
N PRO A 207 12.12 -2.53 6.79
CA PRO A 207 12.74 -1.78 7.89
C PRO A 207 14.13 -1.26 7.57
N ILE A 208 14.89 -1.96 6.74
CA ILE A 208 16.22 -1.52 6.30
C ILE A 208 16.10 -0.21 5.49
N THR A 209 15.16 -0.15 4.54
CA THR A 209 14.90 1.07 3.77
C THR A 209 14.21 2.14 4.59
N ALA A 210 13.37 1.77 5.57
CA ALA A 210 12.71 2.71 6.47
C ALA A 210 13.69 3.49 7.36
N ILE A 211 14.86 2.95 7.66
CA ILE A 211 15.95 3.69 8.31
C ILE A 211 16.62 4.65 7.32
N ILE A 212 16.76 4.24 6.06
CA ILE A 212 17.43 5.02 5.01
C ILE A 212 16.56 6.20 4.55
N VAL A 213 15.25 6.01 4.39
CA VAL A 213 14.35 7.02 3.81
C VAL A 213 14.34 8.35 4.57
N PRO A 214 14.29 8.44 5.91
CA PRO A 214 14.39 9.71 6.63
C PRO A 214 15.69 10.46 6.35
N PHE A 215 16.81 9.74 6.29
CA PHE A 215 18.10 10.32 5.91
C PHE A 215 18.06 10.84 4.46
N TRP A 216 17.55 10.02 3.56
CA TRP A 216 17.39 10.35 2.14
C TRP A 216 16.49 11.57 1.93
N LEU A 217 15.40 11.67 2.70
CA LEU A 217 14.46 12.78 2.69
C LEU A 217 15.15 14.10 3.03
N VAL A 218 15.86 14.15 4.15
CA VAL A 218 16.58 15.35 4.56
C VAL A 218 17.70 15.68 3.58
N ARG A 219 18.44 14.68 3.11
CA ARG A 219 19.52 14.88 2.11
C ARG A 219 18.99 15.40 0.75
N ALA A 220 17.80 15.01 0.35
CA ALA A 220 17.16 15.51 -0.86
C ALA A 220 16.75 17.00 -0.75
N MET A 221 16.57 17.51 0.48
CA MET A 221 16.18 18.87 0.77
C MET A 221 17.39 19.82 0.98
N VAL A 222 18.44 19.32 1.66
CA VAL A 222 19.59 20.15 2.10
C VAL A 222 20.92 19.49 1.77
N GLY A 223 22.04 20.21 2.01
CA GLY A 223 23.39 19.71 1.81
C GLY A 223 23.80 18.61 2.82
N TRP A 224 24.98 18.04 2.62
CA TRP A 224 25.51 16.97 3.49
C TRP A 224 25.73 17.48 4.93
N ARG A 225 26.29 18.68 5.09
CA ARG A 225 26.57 19.28 6.40
C ARG A 225 25.29 19.46 7.21
N GLU A 226 24.27 20.05 6.59
CA GLU A 226 22.98 20.32 7.19
C GLU A 226 22.23 19.01 7.53
N THR A 227 22.41 17.96 6.73
CA THR A 227 21.86 16.63 6.99
C THR A 227 22.51 16.00 8.24
N PHE A 228 23.84 16.06 8.35
CA PHE A 228 24.54 15.50 9.52
C PHE A 228 24.28 16.28 10.81
N GLU A 229 23.95 17.57 10.74
CA GLU A 229 23.56 18.36 11.92
C GLU A 229 22.30 17.81 12.62
N VAL A 230 21.38 17.18 11.88
CA VAL A 230 20.14 16.60 12.41
C VAL A 230 20.13 15.08 12.40
N LEU A 231 21.28 14.44 12.16
CA LEU A 231 21.41 12.99 12.12
C LEU A 231 20.83 12.28 13.36
N PRO A 232 21.00 12.76 14.61
CA PRO A 232 20.38 12.12 15.77
C PRO A 232 18.85 12.02 15.66
N ALA A 233 18.18 13.08 15.20
CA ALA A 233 16.74 13.07 15.00
C ALA A 233 16.33 12.16 13.83
N ILE A 234 17.09 12.17 12.73
CA ILE A 234 16.88 11.24 11.59
C ILE A 234 16.93 9.78 12.05
N LEU A 235 17.91 9.43 12.88
CA LEU A 235 18.05 8.09 13.43
C LEU A 235 16.90 7.73 14.37
N VAL A 236 16.45 8.63 15.23
CA VAL A 236 15.29 8.39 16.09
C VAL A 236 14.06 8.11 15.26
N VAL A 237 13.78 8.92 14.23
CA VAL A 237 12.65 8.73 13.33
C VAL A 237 12.75 7.38 12.59
N GLY A 238 13.88 7.14 11.94
CA GLY A 238 14.05 5.94 11.10
C GLY A 238 14.08 4.65 11.91
N VAL A 239 14.83 4.62 13.02
CA VAL A 239 14.97 3.41 13.85
C VAL A 239 13.67 3.09 14.60
N SER A 240 12.99 4.09 15.17
CA SER A 240 11.72 3.84 15.87
C SER A 240 10.63 3.35 14.92
N PHE A 241 10.54 3.92 13.70
CA PHE A 241 9.64 3.46 12.67
C PHE A 241 9.97 2.03 12.23
N ALA A 242 11.22 1.77 11.85
CA ALA A 242 11.69 0.47 11.38
C ALA A 242 11.54 -0.64 12.43
N ALA A 243 11.87 -0.35 13.70
CA ALA A 243 11.69 -1.29 14.79
C ALA A 243 10.22 -1.64 15.00
N THR A 244 9.33 -0.64 14.98
CA THR A 244 7.88 -0.86 15.10
C THR A 244 7.36 -1.65 13.90
N GLN A 245 7.75 -1.28 12.69
CA GLN A 245 7.39 -1.97 11.45
C GLN A 245 7.80 -3.44 11.50
N PHE A 246 9.04 -3.73 11.94
CA PHE A 246 9.54 -5.10 12.11
C PHE A 246 8.75 -5.87 13.18
N VAL A 247 8.60 -5.31 14.38
CA VAL A 247 7.91 -5.99 15.49
C VAL A 247 6.45 -6.24 15.14
N TRP A 248 5.76 -5.22 14.61
CA TRP A 248 4.34 -5.32 14.31
C TRP A 248 4.05 -6.35 13.21
N SER A 249 4.78 -6.29 12.10
CA SER A 249 4.59 -7.20 10.97
C SER A 249 4.98 -8.64 11.25
N ASN A 250 5.97 -8.88 12.14
CA ASN A 250 6.42 -10.24 12.45
C ASN A 250 5.67 -10.91 13.61
N PHE A 251 5.07 -10.13 14.53
CA PHE A 251 4.54 -10.67 15.79
C PHE A 251 3.10 -10.27 16.11
N ILE A 252 2.51 -9.31 15.39
CA ILE A 252 1.16 -8.81 15.72
C ILE A 252 0.21 -9.01 14.55
N ASP A 253 0.22 -8.16 13.52
CA ASP A 253 -0.66 -8.29 12.36
C ASP A 253 -0.15 -7.50 11.13
N SER A 254 -0.90 -7.58 10.02
CA SER A 254 -0.64 -6.84 8.77
C SER A 254 -1.44 -5.52 8.67
N ASN A 255 -2.37 -5.24 9.58
CA ASN A 255 -3.34 -4.16 9.38
C ASN A 255 -2.84 -2.79 9.84
N LEU A 256 -2.15 -2.74 10.97
CA LEU A 256 -1.82 -1.48 11.65
C LEU A 256 -0.33 -1.12 11.62
N VAL A 257 0.47 -1.82 10.80
CA VAL A 257 1.94 -1.66 10.78
C VAL A 257 2.33 -0.19 10.60
N ASP A 258 1.74 0.50 9.62
CA ASP A 258 2.08 1.88 9.30
C ASP A 258 1.53 2.88 10.30
N ILE A 259 0.31 2.66 10.78
CA ILE A 259 -0.28 3.54 11.80
C ILE A 259 0.56 3.47 13.09
N ALA A 260 0.87 2.24 13.53
CA ALA A 260 1.71 2.04 14.71
C ALA A 260 3.12 2.60 14.50
N GLY A 261 3.75 2.30 13.36
CA GLY A 261 5.08 2.81 12.99
C GLY A 261 5.13 4.34 12.97
N GLY A 262 4.16 4.98 12.31
CA GLY A 262 4.06 6.42 12.24
C GLY A 262 3.82 7.08 13.60
N LEU A 263 2.90 6.53 14.41
CA LEU A 263 2.62 7.04 15.76
C LEU A 263 3.81 6.88 16.71
N VAL A 264 4.42 5.70 16.75
CA VAL A 264 5.58 5.44 17.62
C VAL A 264 6.76 6.32 17.20
N SER A 265 7.00 6.45 15.88
CA SER A 265 8.06 7.33 15.37
C SER A 265 7.79 8.80 15.72
N LEU A 266 6.56 9.27 15.56
CA LEU A 266 6.15 10.62 15.91
C LEU A 266 6.36 10.88 17.40
N VAL A 267 5.83 10.01 18.27
CA VAL A 267 5.93 10.15 19.74
C VAL A 267 7.39 10.09 20.20
N SER A 268 8.15 9.12 19.69
CA SER A 268 9.58 8.99 20.02
C SER A 268 10.38 10.24 19.64
N THR A 269 10.07 10.82 18.47
CA THR A 269 10.71 12.05 18.00
C THR A 269 10.31 13.25 18.86
N VAL A 270 9.03 13.39 19.22
CA VAL A 270 8.55 14.46 20.12
C VAL A 270 9.24 14.38 21.48
N ILE A 271 9.35 13.18 22.05
CA ILE A 271 10.05 12.97 23.32
C ILE A 271 11.54 13.32 23.17
N PHE A 272 12.19 12.85 22.10
CA PHE A 272 13.60 13.13 21.85
C PHE A 272 13.87 14.64 21.71
N LEU A 273 13.03 15.39 20.99
CA LEU A 273 13.18 16.82 20.76
C LEU A 273 12.98 17.67 22.04
N ARG A 274 12.46 17.10 23.14
CA ARG A 274 12.43 17.76 24.45
C ARG A 274 13.81 17.81 25.11
N PHE A 275 14.70 16.87 24.78
CA PHE A 275 16.04 16.74 25.36
C PHE A 275 17.14 17.15 24.39
N TRP A 276 16.84 17.18 23.08
CA TRP A 276 17.79 17.48 22.04
C TRP A 276 17.20 18.44 21.01
N GLN A 277 17.97 19.46 20.65
CA GLN A 277 17.62 20.38 19.57
C GLN A 277 18.85 20.62 18.68
N PRO A 278 18.65 20.90 17.39
CA PRO A 278 19.76 21.21 16.49
C PRO A 278 20.44 22.52 16.95
N ARG A 279 21.76 22.57 16.79
CA ARG A 279 22.53 23.78 17.15
C ARG A 279 22.13 25.02 16.37
N ARG A 280 21.59 24.82 15.16
CA ARG A 280 21.07 25.89 14.29
C ARG A 280 19.72 25.46 13.75
N VAL A 281 18.73 26.31 13.86
CA VAL A 281 17.44 26.16 13.18
C VAL A 281 17.67 26.44 11.70
N TRP A 282 17.29 25.50 10.84
CA TRP A 282 17.43 25.64 9.41
C TRP A 282 16.08 26.04 8.79
N ARG A 283 16.10 27.09 7.98
CA ARG A 283 14.97 27.61 7.24
C ARG A 283 15.35 27.88 5.78
N PHE A 284 14.36 27.98 4.89
CA PHE A 284 14.59 28.41 3.52
C PHE A 284 15.02 29.89 3.49
N ASP A 285 15.79 30.29 2.45
CA ASP A 285 16.27 31.69 2.34
C ASP A 285 15.13 32.69 2.19
N ASP A 286 14.00 32.29 1.60
CA ASP A 286 12.80 33.10 1.38
C ASP A 286 11.72 32.83 2.45
N ASP A 287 12.08 32.29 3.61
CA ASP A 287 11.12 31.99 4.68
C ASP A 287 10.71 33.29 5.38
N PRO A 288 9.42 33.68 5.39
CA PRO A 288 8.95 34.92 6.02
C PRO A 288 9.33 35.06 7.50
N GLU A 289 9.41 33.93 8.22
CA GLU A 289 9.82 33.93 9.62
C GLU A 289 11.33 34.21 9.80
N ARG A 290 12.16 33.97 8.76
CA ARG A 290 13.57 34.34 8.76
C ARG A 290 13.76 35.83 8.64
N GLU A 291 12.97 36.53 7.82
CA GLU A 291 12.99 37.99 7.69
C GLU A 291 12.62 38.66 9.03
N VAL A 292 11.64 38.09 9.76
CA VAL A 292 11.26 38.62 11.08
C VAL A 292 12.37 38.37 12.12
N GLU A 293 13.04 37.21 12.10
CA GLU A 293 14.18 36.94 13.01
C GLU A 293 15.40 37.83 12.71
N VAL A 294 15.71 38.07 11.43
CA VAL A 294 16.79 38.97 11.04
C VAL A 294 16.47 40.42 11.42
N ALA A 295 15.24 40.86 11.19
CA ALA A 295 14.79 42.19 11.59
C ALA A 295 14.72 42.33 13.14
N ALA A 296 14.38 41.27 13.86
CA ALA A 296 14.35 41.26 15.34
C ALA A 296 15.77 41.19 15.95
N ALA A 297 16.74 40.59 15.25
CA ALA A 297 18.14 40.58 15.69
C ALA A 297 18.85 41.94 15.50
N GLU A 298 18.33 42.81 14.62
CA GLU A 298 18.78 44.17 14.39
C GLU A 298 18.10 45.19 15.33
N THR A 299 16.99 44.81 15.95
CA THR A 299 16.25 45.65 16.91
C THR A 299 16.21 44.90 18.26
N GLU A 300 16.74 45.52 19.33
CA GLU A 300 16.81 44.99 20.68
C GLU A 300 15.86 43.81 21.09
N PRO A 301 16.24 42.90 22.02
CA PRO A 301 15.54 41.64 22.27
C PRO A 301 14.20 41.86 23.00
N SER A 302 13.22 42.30 22.29
CA SER A 302 11.82 42.17 22.73
C SER A 302 11.31 40.80 22.28
N ALA A 303 10.97 39.95 23.24
CA ALA A 303 10.39 38.64 23.06
C ALA A 303 9.22 38.72 22.06
N VAL A 304 9.48 38.46 20.78
CA VAL A 304 8.45 38.23 19.80
C VAL A 304 7.86 36.86 20.14
N SER A 305 6.78 36.88 20.89
CA SER A 305 5.91 35.73 21.09
C SER A 305 5.43 35.27 19.71
N ILE A 306 6.05 34.22 19.18
CA ILE A 306 5.35 33.38 18.21
C ILE A 306 4.07 32.99 18.96
N SER A 307 2.93 33.46 18.47
CA SER A 307 1.64 33.01 18.97
C SER A 307 1.50 31.53 18.60
N SER A 308 2.22 30.69 19.36
CA SER A 308 1.92 29.27 19.47
C SER A 308 0.46 29.26 19.93
N ILE A 309 -0.44 28.89 19.03
CA ILE A 309 -1.80 28.51 19.41
C ILE A 309 -1.60 27.25 20.26
N SER A 310 -1.27 27.48 21.54
CA SER A 310 -1.13 26.41 22.54
C SER A 310 -2.52 25.83 22.74
N ARG A 311 -2.88 24.87 21.90
CA ARG A 311 -4.11 24.13 22.08
C ARG A 311 -4.06 23.38 23.41
N ARG A 312 -5.18 23.37 24.13
CA ARG A 312 -5.26 22.63 25.40
C ARG A 312 -4.98 21.15 25.16
N PRO A 313 -4.20 20.46 26.00
CA PRO A 313 -3.86 19.03 25.81
C PRO A 313 -5.07 18.14 25.55
N GLY A 314 -6.23 18.43 26.15
CA GLY A 314 -7.47 17.71 25.92
C GLY A 314 -8.03 17.86 24.49
N GLN A 315 -7.80 18.98 23.80
CA GLN A 315 -8.22 19.16 22.42
C GLN A 315 -7.37 18.33 21.47
N VAL A 316 -6.06 18.27 21.72
CA VAL A 316 -5.13 17.42 20.96
C VAL A 316 -5.47 15.96 21.15
N ALA A 317 -5.67 15.50 22.39
CA ALA A 317 -6.08 14.12 22.68
C ALA A 317 -7.41 13.76 22.00
N ARG A 318 -8.38 14.67 21.98
CA ARG A 318 -9.66 14.49 21.28
C ARG A 318 -9.48 14.40 19.77
N ALA A 319 -8.52 15.12 19.21
CA ALA A 319 -8.23 15.10 17.77
C ALA A 319 -7.61 13.77 17.31
N TRP A 320 -6.75 13.17 18.13
CA TRP A 320 -6.12 11.88 17.86
C TRP A 320 -7.01 10.67 18.21
N MET A 321 -8.08 10.88 18.99
CA MET A 321 -8.97 9.83 19.49
C MET A 321 -9.54 8.92 18.39
N PRO A 322 -9.98 9.38 17.20
CA PRO A 322 -10.49 8.49 16.15
C PRO A 322 -9.49 7.42 15.73
N PHE A 323 -8.20 7.75 15.63
CA PHE A 323 -7.14 6.82 15.25
C PHE A 323 -6.78 5.85 16.39
N VAL A 324 -6.86 6.31 17.63
CA VAL A 324 -6.71 5.44 18.81
C VAL A 324 -7.86 4.42 18.86
N VAL A 325 -9.10 4.87 18.66
CA VAL A 325 -10.28 4.00 18.58
C VAL A 325 -10.13 2.98 17.45
N LEU A 326 -9.72 3.42 16.25
CA LEU A 326 -9.43 2.52 15.13
C LEU A 326 -8.44 1.44 15.53
N THR A 327 -7.31 1.85 16.12
CA THR A 327 -6.25 0.92 16.57
C THR A 327 -6.79 -0.13 17.53
N VAL A 328 -7.56 0.31 18.55
CA VAL A 328 -8.14 -0.60 19.55
C VAL A 328 -9.11 -1.60 18.89
N PHE A 329 -10.01 -1.12 18.02
CA PHE A 329 -10.97 -1.99 17.36
C PHE A 329 -10.31 -3.01 16.43
N VAL A 330 -9.34 -2.57 15.61
CA VAL A 330 -8.64 -3.48 14.70
C VAL A 330 -7.83 -4.53 15.47
N LEU A 331 -7.15 -4.16 16.56
CA LEU A 331 -6.47 -5.13 17.44
C LEU A 331 -7.45 -6.12 18.08
N LEU A 332 -8.58 -5.65 18.60
CA LEU A 332 -9.60 -6.53 19.18
C LEU A 332 -10.13 -7.53 18.15
N TRP A 333 -10.44 -7.07 16.92
CA TRP A 333 -10.90 -7.94 15.83
C TRP A 333 -9.83 -8.92 15.34
N GLY A 334 -8.55 -8.57 15.49
CA GLY A 334 -7.41 -9.45 15.21
C GLY A 334 -7.25 -10.61 16.19
N LEU A 335 -7.80 -10.50 17.42
CA LEU A 335 -7.68 -11.55 18.43
C LEU A 335 -8.36 -12.83 17.94
N PRO A 336 -7.66 -14.00 17.95
CA PRO A 336 -8.20 -15.26 17.44
C PRO A 336 -9.52 -15.66 18.11
N SER A 337 -9.67 -15.44 19.41
CA SER A 337 -10.88 -15.73 20.17
C SER A 337 -12.09 -14.92 19.69
N ILE A 338 -11.91 -13.62 19.47
CA ILE A 338 -12.97 -12.74 18.97
C ILE A 338 -13.31 -13.08 17.51
N LYS A 339 -12.30 -13.23 16.66
CA LYS A 339 -12.47 -13.60 15.25
C LYS A 339 -13.23 -14.91 15.09
N THR A 340 -12.85 -15.93 15.87
CA THR A 340 -13.55 -17.24 15.87
C THR A 340 -14.99 -17.11 16.35
N ALA A 341 -15.24 -16.42 17.46
CA ALA A 341 -16.59 -16.23 18.00
C ALA A 341 -17.50 -15.47 17.02
N LEU A 342 -16.99 -14.44 16.33
CA LEU A 342 -17.74 -13.73 15.31
C LEU A 342 -18.05 -14.62 14.10
N ASN A 343 -17.07 -15.38 13.62
CA ASN A 343 -17.23 -16.25 12.44
C ASN A 343 -18.18 -17.41 12.70
N GLN A 344 -18.10 -18.09 13.85
CA GLN A 344 -19.01 -19.19 14.19
C GLN A 344 -20.49 -18.77 14.15
N LYS A 345 -20.80 -17.52 14.55
CA LYS A 345 -22.17 -17.01 14.59
C LYS A 345 -22.64 -16.44 13.26
N THR A 346 -21.75 -15.92 12.44
CA THR A 346 -22.11 -15.07 11.30
C THR A 346 -21.66 -15.61 9.94
N THR A 347 -20.77 -16.60 9.91
CA THR A 347 -20.24 -17.19 8.68
C THR A 347 -20.58 -18.67 8.62
N PRO A 348 -21.70 -19.07 7.98
CA PRO A 348 -22.20 -20.46 8.03
C PRO A 348 -21.22 -21.53 7.53
N ALA A 349 -20.29 -21.15 6.64
CA ALA A 349 -19.29 -22.06 6.07
C ALA A 349 -17.90 -21.93 6.72
N PHE A 350 -17.80 -21.29 7.88
CA PHE A 350 -16.51 -20.99 8.54
C PHE A 350 -15.64 -22.24 8.75
N GLU A 351 -16.21 -23.32 9.29
CA GLU A 351 -15.49 -24.57 9.57
C GLU A 351 -14.96 -25.27 8.31
N ARG A 352 -15.58 -25.01 7.14
CA ARG A 352 -15.18 -25.55 5.84
C ARG A 352 -14.22 -24.62 5.08
N GLY A 353 -13.79 -23.51 5.68
CA GLY A 353 -12.93 -22.50 5.05
C GLY A 353 -13.63 -21.67 3.98
N GLY A 354 -14.96 -21.55 4.05
CA GLY A 354 -15.80 -20.79 3.13
C GLY A 354 -16.67 -21.65 2.20
N TRP A 355 -17.42 -20.99 1.35
CA TRP A 355 -18.23 -21.62 0.30
C TRP A 355 -17.40 -21.92 -0.93
N ASP A 356 -17.65 -23.07 -1.55
CA ASP A 356 -17.09 -23.41 -2.84
C ASP A 356 -17.64 -22.46 -3.90
N VAL A 357 -16.75 -21.83 -4.67
CA VAL A 357 -17.15 -20.95 -5.77
C VAL A 357 -17.80 -21.79 -6.87
N PRO A 358 -19.08 -21.54 -7.18
CA PRO A 358 -19.79 -22.34 -8.19
C PRO A 358 -19.02 -22.38 -9.51
N VAL A 359 -19.07 -23.52 -10.20
CA VAL A 359 -18.41 -23.77 -11.49
C VAL A 359 -16.88 -23.85 -11.40
N LEU A 360 -16.21 -23.05 -10.53
CA LEU A 360 -14.75 -22.89 -10.53
C LEU A 360 -14.01 -23.81 -9.55
N HIS A 361 -14.61 -24.13 -8.38
CA HIS A 361 -13.93 -24.91 -7.34
C HIS A 361 -13.54 -26.32 -7.82
N LEU A 362 -12.22 -26.62 -7.83
CA LEU A 362 -11.63 -27.87 -8.30
C LEU A 362 -11.92 -28.20 -9.79
N ALA A 363 -12.31 -27.21 -10.59
CA ALA A 363 -12.59 -27.36 -12.00
C ALA A 363 -11.39 -27.05 -12.90
N VAL A 364 -10.43 -26.29 -12.40
CA VAL A 364 -9.19 -25.97 -13.10
C VAL A 364 -8.05 -26.82 -12.53
N THR A 365 -7.29 -27.47 -13.38
CA THR A 365 -6.17 -28.32 -12.98
C THR A 365 -4.85 -27.72 -13.48
N ARG A 366 -3.90 -27.54 -12.59
CA ARG A 366 -2.50 -27.26 -12.92
C ARG A 366 -1.81 -28.54 -13.41
N ALA A 367 -0.90 -28.39 -14.34
CA ALA A 367 -0.14 -29.52 -14.90
C ALA A 367 1.36 -29.16 -15.07
N ALA A 368 2.15 -30.15 -15.53
CA ALA A 368 3.53 -29.91 -15.90
C ALA A 368 3.64 -28.86 -17.03
N PRO A 369 4.67 -27.99 -17.05
CA PRO A 369 5.84 -28.00 -16.17
C PRO A 369 5.69 -27.20 -14.88
N VAL A 370 4.51 -26.59 -14.62
CA VAL A 370 4.29 -25.70 -13.46
C VAL A 370 4.24 -26.49 -12.15
N VAL A 371 3.62 -27.66 -12.17
CA VAL A 371 3.58 -28.59 -11.05
C VAL A 371 3.99 -29.98 -11.52
N SER A 372 4.66 -30.76 -10.65
CA SER A 372 5.14 -32.11 -11.00
C SER A 372 4.01 -33.13 -11.15
N LYS A 373 2.89 -32.94 -10.47
CA LYS A 373 1.67 -33.76 -10.55
C LYS A 373 0.45 -32.88 -10.78
N PRO A 374 -0.51 -33.32 -11.60
CA PRO A 374 -1.74 -32.56 -11.77
C PRO A 374 -2.42 -32.26 -10.45
N GLU A 375 -2.70 -30.98 -10.20
CA GLU A 375 -3.29 -30.49 -8.96
C GLU A 375 -4.51 -29.62 -9.25
N PRO A 376 -5.72 -29.99 -8.79
CA PRO A 376 -6.90 -29.16 -8.93
C PRO A 376 -6.85 -27.90 -8.08
N GLU A 377 -7.11 -26.75 -8.67
CA GLU A 377 -7.14 -25.45 -8.01
C GLU A 377 -8.37 -25.29 -7.12
N LYS A 378 -8.16 -24.91 -5.87
CA LYS A 378 -9.24 -24.59 -4.94
C LYS A 378 -9.76 -23.17 -5.20
N ALA A 379 -11.08 -23.01 -5.25
CA ALA A 379 -11.76 -21.72 -5.29
C ALA A 379 -12.82 -21.68 -4.19
N LYS A 380 -12.49 -21.07 -3.06
CA LYS A 380 -13.37 -20.94 -1.90
C LYS A 380 -13.50 -19.50 -1.48
N PHE A 381 -14.73 -19.05 -1.21
CA PHE A 381 -15.02 -17.70 -0.73
C PHE A 381 -15.54 -17.73 0.70
N ASP A 382 -14.75 -17.18 1.62
CA ASP A 382 -15.13 -16.98 3.01
C ASP A 382 -15.78 -15.60 3.21
N PHE A 383 -17.09 -15.54 3.23
CA PHE A 383 -17.81 -14.29 3.47
C PHE A 383 -17.89 -13.99 4.96
N ASN A 384 -16.76 -13.60 5.55
CA ASN A 384 -16.62 -13.26 6.95
C ASN A 384 -16.98 -11.79 7.25
N TRP A 385 -18.17 -11.38 6.84
CA TRP A 385 -18.61 -9.97 6.80
C TRP A 385 -18.45 -9.23 8.14
N LEU A 386 -18.68 -9.87 9.29
CA LEU A 386 -18.58 -9.22 10.60
C LEU A 386 -17.14 -9.25 11.15
N SER A 387 -16.41 -10.34 10.94
CA SER A 387 -15.02 -10.47 11.42
C SER A 387 -13.98 -9.87 10.46
N ALA A 388 -14.39 -9.35 9.31
CA ALA A 388 -13.51 -8.67 8.37
C ALA A 388 -12.94 -7.39 8.98
N THR A 389 -11.67 -7.07 8.67
CA THR A 389 -11.00 -5.84 9.12
C THR A 389 -11.78 -4.58 8.73
N GLY A 390 -12.36 -4.54 7.51
CA GLY A 390 -13.20 -3.42 7.10
C GLY A 390 -14.41 -3.17 8.01
N SER A 391 -14.98 -4.24 8.58
CA SER A 391 -16.10 -4.11 9.53
C SER A 391 -15.63 -3.59 10.88
N ALA A 392 -14.44 -3.98 11.35
CA ALA A 392 -13.82 -3.37 12.52
C ALA A 392 -13.60 -1.86 12.31
N CYS A 393 -13.05 -1.47 11.16
CA CYS A 393 -12.83 -0.07 10.79
C CYS A 393 -14.15 0.71 10.71
N PHE A 394 -15.18 0.12 10.12
CA PHE A 394 -16.51 0.75 9.99
C PHE A 394 -17.17 0.98 11.36
N ILE A 395 -17.13 -0.03 12.24
CA ILE A 395 -17.67 0.08 13.60
C ILE A 395 -16.85 1.10 14.41
N ALA A 396 -15.53 1.08 14.29
CA ALA A 396 -14.65 2.07 14.92
C ALA A 396 -14.96 3.50 14.45
N ALA A 397 -15.26 3.70 13.16
CA ALA A 397 -15.62 4.99 12.59
C ALA A 397 -16.95 5.51 13.18
N ILE A 398 -17.98 4.65 13.26
CA ILE A 398 -19.26 5.00 13.90
C ILE A 398 -19.04 5.35 15.37
N PHE A 399 -18.29 4.53 16.10
CA PHE A 399 -18.01 4.75 17.52
C PHE A 399 -17.24 6.05 17.76
N ALA A 400 -16.18 6.30 16.99
CA ALA A 400 -15.41 7.55 17.07
C ALA A 400 -16.27 8.77 16.71
N GLY A 401 -17.09 8.68 15.67
CA GLY A 401 -18.00 9.75 15.27
C GLY A 401 -19.04 10.08 16.35
N THR A 402 -19.60 9.07 17.02
CA THR A 402 -20.53 9.28 18.14
C THR A 402 -19.83 9.92 19.35
N LEU A 403 -18.60 9.52 19.67
CA LEU A 403 -17.79 10.16 20.72
C LEU A 403 -17.45 11.62 20.40
N LEU A 404 -17.33 11.96 19.12
CA LEU A 404 -17.14 13.34 18.67
C LEU A 404 -18.44 14.15 18.66
N GLY A 405 -19.59 13.53 18.92
CA GLY A 405 -20.90 14.18 18.96
C GLY A 405 -21.57 14.31 17.59
N VAL A 406 -21.15 13.54 16.58
CA VAL A 406 -21.77 13.54 15.24
C VAL A 406 -23.10 12.77 15.31
N ALA A 407 -24.18 13.40 14.86
CA ALA A 407 -25.49 12.74 14.83
C ALA A 407 -25.52 11.54 13.86
N PRO A 408 -26.31 10.48 14.17
CA PRO A 408 -26.37 9.28 13.31
C PRO A 408 -26.77 9.59 11.86
N ALA A 409 -27.69 10.54 11.63
CA ALA A 409 -28.07 10.97 10.29
C ALA A 409 -26.92 11.62 9.52
N GLU A 410 -26.03 12.35 10.22
CA GLU A 410 -24.85 12.98 9.62
C GLU A 410 -23.78 11.93 9.34
N LEU A 411 -23.56 10.96 10.23
CA LEU A 411 -22.69 9.81 9.98
C LEU A 411 -23.11 9.04 8.70
N ALA A 412 -24.40 8.77 8.56
CA ALA A 412 -24.94 8.14 7.35
C ALA A 412 -24.69 8.98 6.10
N ARG A 413 -24.83 10.32 6.20
CA ARG A 413 -24.55 11.25 5.08
C ARG A 413 -23.08 11.28 4.72
N ILE A 414 -22.18 11.32 5.70
CA ILE A 414 -20.71 11.26 5.47
C ILE A 414 -20.37 9.94 4.79
N PHE A 415 -20.87 8.81 5.31
CA PHE A 415 -20.63 7.49 4.72
C PHE A 415 -21.10 7.42 3.27
N TRP A 416 -22.29 7.92 2.97
CA TRP A 416 -22.82 7.94 1.60
C TRP A 416 -21.95 8.78 0.66
N ARG A 417 -21.47 9.95 1.12
CA ARG A 417 -20.52 10.78 0.37
C ARG A 417 -19.19 10.05 0.13
N THR A 418 -18.68 9.35 1.13
CA THR A 418 -17.49 8.51 1.01
C THR A 418 -17.68 7.43 -0.06
N LEU A 419 -18.80 6.70 -0.04
CA LEU A 419 -19.12 5.69 -1.06
C LEU A 419 -19.14 6.28 -2.48
N ILE A 420 -19.82 7.41 -2.68
CA ILE A 420 -19.89 8.08 -3.98
C ILE A 420 -18.48 8.50 -4.44
N ARG A 421 -17.69 9.07 -3.54
CA ARG A 421 -16.31 9.48 -3.85
C ARG A 421 -15.43 8.30 -4.22
N MET A 422 -15.55 7.19 -3.50
CA MET A 422 -14.72 5.99 -3.68
C MET A 422 -15.19 5.05 -4.80
N ARG A 423 -16.37 5.27 -5.41
CA ARG A 423 -16.98 4.36 -6.40
C ARG A 423 -16.05 3.93 -7.53
N PHE A 424 -15.24 4.85 -8.06
CA PHE A 424 -14.31 4.54 -9.14
C PHE A 424 -13.06 3.78 -8.66
N ALA A 425 -12.63 4.01 -7.42
CA ALA A 425 -11.57 3.22 -6.81
C ALA A 425 -12.05 1.79 -6.53
N VAL A 426 -13.26 1.63 -5.99
CA VAL A 426 -13.91 0.31 -5.80
C VAL A 426 -14.01 -0.43 -7.13
N LEU A 427 -14.44 0.25 -8.19
CA LEU A 427 -14.56 -0.35 -9.52
C LEU A 427 -13.18 -0.78 -10.07
N ALA A 428 -12.16 0.06 -9.91
CA ALA A 428 -10.79 -0.27 -10.33
C ALA A 428 -10.26 -1.50 -9.57
N ILE A 429 -10.38 -1.54 -8.24
CA ILE A 429 -9.97 -2.68 -7.41
C ILE A 429 -10.70 -3.96 -7.85
N SER A 430 -12.01 -3.88 -8.09
CA SER A 430 -12.82 -5.00 -8.53
C SER A 430 -12.29 -5.63 -9.82
N PHE A 431 -12.08 -4.82 -10.86
CA PHE A 431 -11.61 -5.33 -12.17
C PHE A 431 -10.14 -5.73 -12.17
N MET A 432 -9.29 -5.07 -11.38
CA MET A 432 -7.88 -5.49 -11.24
C MET A 432 -7.76 -6.86 -10.58
N LEU A 433 -8.50 -7.10 -9.50
CA LEU A 433 -8.54 -8.44 -8.89
C LEU A 433 -9.22 -9.45 -9.80
N GLY A 434 -10.28 -9.05 -10.50
CA GLY A 434 -10.89 -9.88 -11.54
C GLY A 434 -9.88 -10.31 -12.60
N LEU A 435 -9.07 -9.37 -13.11
CA LEU A 435 -7.98 -9.65 -14.05
C LEU A 435 -6.98 -10.63 -13.43
N GLY A 436 -6.46 -10.37 -12.22
CA GLY A 436 -5.48 -11.22 -11.56
C GLY A 436 -5.99 -12.65 -11.33
N PHE A 437 -7.27 -12.82 -11.03
CA PHE A 437 -7.86 -14.16 -10.89
C PHE A 437 -8.05 -14.85 -12.24
N VAL A 438 -8.44 -14.13 -13.30
CA VAL A 438 -8.50 -14.71 -14.66
C VAL A 438 -7.12 -15.17 -15.11
N THR A 439 -6.07 -14.35 -14.96
CA THR A 439 -4.70 -14.72 -15.37
C THR A 439 -4.17 -15.91 -14.57
N ARG A 440 -4.48 -15.98 -13.27
CA ARG A 440 -4.14 -17.13 -12.42
C ARG A 440 -4.82 -18.42 -12.88
N TYR A 441 -6.14 -18.41 -13.00
CA TYR A 441 -6.89 -19.63 -13.32
C TYR A 441 -6.73 -20.07 -14.78
N SER A 442 -6.44 -19.16 -15.72
CA SER A 442 -6.14 -19.49 -17.11
C SER A 442 -4.72 -19.99 -17.35
N GLY A 443 -3.80 -19.83 -16.38
CA GLY A 443 -2.39 -20.19 -16.54
C GLY A 443 -1.54 -19.14 -17.24
N MET A 444 -2.08 -17.96 -17.61
CA MET A 444 -1.28 -16.87 -18.20
C MET A 444 -0.16 -16.41 -17.27
N ASP A 445 -0.40 -16.34 -15.95
CA ASP A 445 0.64 -16.03 -14.96
C ASP A 445 1.77 -17.05 -14.98
N ALA A 446 1.43 -18.33 -15.16
CA ALA A 446 2.39 -19.41 -15.27
C ALA A 446 3.26 -19.29 -16.52
N VAL A 447 2.65 -18.93 -17.65
CA VAL A 447 3.38 -18.68 -18.91
C VAL A 447 4.39 -17.55 -18.74
N LEU A 448 3.97 -16.45 -18.15
CA LEU A 448 4.85 -15.31 -17.84
C LEU A 448 5.95 -15.72 -16.84
N GLY A 449 5.58 -16.47 -15.79
CA GLY A 449 6.51 -16.98 -14.80
C GLY A 449 7.61 -17.85 -15.44
N LEU A 450 7.22 -18.77 -16.32
CA LEU A 450 8.16 -19.61 -17.08
C LEU A 450 9.09 -18.79 -17.98
N ALA A 451 8.61 -17.70 -18.58
CA ALA A 451 9.48 -16.81 -19.37
C ALA A 451 10.50 -16.08 -18.48
N PHE A 452 10.09 -15.60 -17.29
CA PHE A 452 10.97 -14.91 -16.35
C PHE A 452 12.03 -15.84 -15.72
N THR A 453 11.82 -17.16 -15.69
CA THR A 453 12.87 -18.10 -15.22
C THR A 453 14.17 -17.97 -15.99
N ARG A 454 14.14 -17.45 -17.23
CA ARG A 454 15.32 -17.22 -18.06
C ARG A 454 16.27 -16.16 -17.52
N THR A 455 15.85 -15.32 -16.59
CA THR A 455 16.74 -14.36 -15.88
C THR A 455 17.67 -15.06 -14.89
N GLY A 456 17.38 -16.32 -14.55
CA GLY A 456 18.23 -17.18 -13.72
C GLY A 456 18.48 -16.60 -12.33
N TRP A 457 19.72 -16.62 -11.88
CA TRP A 457 20.12 -16.17 -10.55
C TRP A 457 19.90 -14.67 -10.28
N LEU A 458 19.74 -13.86 -11.32
CA LEU A 458 19.43 -12.43 -11.19
C LEU A 458 17.93 -12.16 -10.93
N TYR A 459 17.08 -13.19 -10.98
CA TYR A 459 15.65 -13.01 -10.80
C TYR A 459 15.25 -12.28 -9.49
N PRO A 460 15.88 -12.54 -8.33
CA PRO A 460 15.52 -11.80 -7.10
C PRO A 460 15.67 -10.29 -7.24
N PHE A 461 16.67 -9.82 -8.00
CA PHE A 461 16.83 -8.39 -8.30
C PHE A 461 15.77 -7.90 -9.27
N PHE A 462 15.62 -8.52 -10.42
CA PHE A 462 14.67 -8.09 -11.45
C PHE A 462 13.21 -8.32 -11.06
N GLY A 463 12.91 -9.37 -10.30
CA GLY A 463 11.58 -9.61 -9.74
C GLY A 463 11.11 -8.47 -8.82
N THR A 464 12.03 -7.85 -8.09
CA THR A 464 11.76 -6.63 -7.31
C THR A 464 11.32 -5.47 -8.21
N PHE A 465 11.94 -5.31 -9.39
CA PHE A 465 11.56 -4.27 -10.36
C PHE A 465 10.23 -4.53 -11.07
N LEU A 466 9.72 -5.77 -11.08
CA LEU A 466 8.34 -6.02 -11.54
C LEU A 466 7.32 -5.34 -10.59
N GLY A 467 7.52 -5.47 -9.30
CA GLY A 467 6.71 -4.76 -8.31
C GLY A 467 6.82 -3.24 -8.46
N TRP A 468 8.04 -2.73 -8.59
CA TRP A 468 8.32 -1.32 -8.86
C TRP A 468 7.56 -0.81 -10.09
N LEU A 469 7.65 -1.52 -11.21
CA LEU A 469 6.97 -1.18 -12.46
C LEU A 469 5.44 -1.20 -12.28
N GLY A 470 4.93 -2.22 -11.59
CA GLY A 470 3.51 -2.36 -11.31
C GLY A 470 2.94 -1.14 -10.59
N VAL A 471 3.61 -0.67 -9.53
CA VAL A 471 3.19 0.53 -8.79
C VAL A 471 3.43 1.82 -9.57
N ALA A 472 4.58 1.95 -10.23
CA ALA A 472 4.91 3.13 -11.05
C ALA A 472 3.83 3.41 -12.12
N LEU A 473 3.22 2.35 -12.67
CA LEU A 473 2.20 2.47 -13.71
C LEU A 473 0.76 2.52 -13.16
N THR A 474 0.45 1.76 -12.10
CA THR A 474 -0.91 1.69 -11.53
C THR A 474 -1.18 2.70 -10.43
N GLY A 475 -0.14 3.20 -9.78
CA GLY A 475 -0.22 4.06 -8.60
C GLY A 475 -0.60 3.33 -7.30
N SER A 476 -0.61 1.99 -7.29
CA SER A 476 -1.12 1.20 -6.15
C SER A 476 -0.35 -0.10 -5.96
N ASP A 477 0.21 -0.31 -4.76
CA ASP A 477 0.87 -1.57 -4.41
C ASP A 477 -0.13 -2.75 -4.35
N THR A 478 -1.37 -2.48 -3.92
CA THR A 478 -2.48 -3.45 -4.02
C THR A 478 -2.67 -3.94 -5.45
N SER A 479 -2.67 -3.02 -6.43
CA SER A 479 -2.82 -3.35 -7.84
C SER A 479 -1.61 -4.09 -8.41
N SER A 480 -0.40 -3.67 -8.06
CA SER A 480 0.84 -4.35 -8.45
C SER A 480 0.88 -5.78 -7.90
N ASN A 481 0.50 -5.97 -6.65
CA ASN A 481 0.41 -7.28 -6.02
C ASN A 481 -0.67 -8.17 -6.68
N ALA A 482 -1.80 -7.59 -7.06
CA ALA A 482 -2.84 -8.30 -7.79
C ALA A 482 -2.37 -8.78 -9.17
N LEU A 483 -1.54 -7.98 -9.86
CA LEU A 483 -1.03 -8.29 -11.19
C LEU A 483 0.10 -9.32 -11.17
N PHE A 484 1.04 -9.19 -10.24
CA PHE A 484 2.29 -9.94 -10.31
C PHE A 484 2.50 -10.96 -9.18
N GLY A 485 1.65 -10.97 -8.13
CA GLY A 485 1.82 -11.86 -6.99
C GLY A 485 1.85 -13.34 -7.36
N SER A 486 0.93 -13.80 -8.22
CA SER A 486 0.91 -15.18 -8.71
C SER A 486 2.12 -15.49 -9.62
N LEU A 487 2.49 -14.57 -10.51
CA LEU A 487 3.66 -14.67 -11.37
C LEU A 487 4.95 -14.83 -10.53
N GLN A 488 5.13 -13.99 -9.51
CA GLN A 488 6.30 -14.05 -8.61
C GLN A 488 6.41 -15.40 -7.93
N ARG A 489 5.28 -15.93 -7.43
CA ARG A 489 5.23 -17.26 -6.82
C ARG A 489 5.69 -18.34 -7.80
N ILE A 490 5.08 -18.40 -8.98
CA ILE A 490 5.34 -19.44 -9.97
C ILE A 490 6.80 -19.41 -10.42
N THR A 491 7.33 -18.21 -10.71
CA THR A 491 8.72 -18.05 -11.11
C THR A 491 9.69 -18.48 -10.01
N ALA A 492 9.39 -18.15 -8.76
CA ALA A 492 10.19 -18.56 -7.61
C ALA A 492 10.23 -20.09 -7.47
N GLU A 493 9.08 -20.75 -7.56
CA GLU A 493 8.97 -22.22 -7.51
C GLU A 493 9.79 -22.88 -8.61
N GLN A 494 9.79 -22.33 -9.83
CA GLN A 494 10.55 -22.85 -10.97
C GLN A 494 12.07 -22.63 -10.83
N LEU A 495 12.49 -21.57 -10.16
CA LEU A 495 13.90 -21.26 -9.91
C LEU A 495 14.43 -21.84 -8.58
N ASN A 496 13.64 -22.64 -7.87
CA ASN A 496 13.97 -23.15 -6.53
C ASN A 496 14.31 -22.03 -5.53
N LEU A 497 13.65 -20.88 -5.67
CA LEU A 497 13.69 -19.76 -4.74
C LEU A 497 12.49 -19.82 -3.78
N SER A 498 12.55 -19.12 -2.65
CA SER A 498 11.41 -19.01 -1.77
C SER A 498 10.29 -18.20 -2.43
N PRO A 499 9.07 -18.78 -2.61
CA PRO A 499 7.91 -18.03 -3.10
C PRO A 499 7.52 -16.87 -2.19
N VAL A 500 7.64 -17.05 -0.87
CA VAL A 500 7.37 -16.01 0.13
C VAL A 500 8.30 -14.81 -0.07
N LEU A 501 9.60 -15.07 -0.28
CA LEU A 501 10.57 -14.01 -0.54
C LEU A 501 10.22 -13.23 -1.82
N MET A 502 9.93 -13.93 -2.91
CA MET A 502 9.71 -13.27 -4.20
C MET A 502 8.38 -12.53 -4.26
N CYS A 503 7.32 -13.07 -3.65
CA CYS A 503 6.06 -12.35 -3.49
C CYS A 503 6.25 -11.11 -2.59
N ALA A 504 6.97 -11.22 -1.48
CA ALA A 504 7.29 -10.07 -0.63
C ALA A 504 8.17 -9.03 -1.36
N ALA A 505 9.08 -9.48 -2.22
CA ALA A 505 9.90 -8.61 -3.07
C ALA A 505 9.07 -7.79 -4.06
N ASN A 506 7.94 -8.33 -4.54
CA ASN A 506 7.01 -7.57 -5.38
C ASN A 506 6.47 -6.34 -4.64
N SER A 507 5.92 -6.53 -3.46
CA SER A 507 5.42 -5.43 -2.63
C SER A 507 6.55 -4.49 -2.19
N ALA A 508 7.68 -5.03 -1.70
CA ALA A 508 8.81 -4.21 -1.26
C ALA A 508 9.46 -3.40 -2.38
N GLY A 509 9.50 -3.92 -3.61
CA GLY A 509 9.90 -3.16 -4.79
C GLY A 509 8.85 -2.17 -5.21
N GLY A 510 7.59 -2.57 -5.11
CA GLY A 510 6.42 -1.75 -5.44
C GLY A 510 6.39 -0.42 -4.70
N VAL A 511 6.68 -0.43 -3.40
CA VAL A 511 6.66 0.81 -2.59
C VAL A 511 7.62 1.87 -3.10
N MET A 512 8.74 1.48 -3.71
CA MET A 512 9.69 2.43 -4.31
C MET A 512 9.16 3.02 -5.63
N GLY A 513 8.28 2.29 -6.34
CA GLY A 513 7.57 2.76 -7.53
C GLY A 513 6.56 3.87 -7.24
N LYS A 514 6.12 3.99 -5.99
CA LYS A 514 5.15 5.01 -5.56
C LYS A 514 5.63 6.44 -5.76
N MET A 515 6.94 6.69 -5.74
CA MET A 515 7.50 8.02 -6.00
C MET A 515 7.22 8.51 -7.42
N VAL A 516 7.16 7.62 -8.39
CA VAL A 516 7.13 7.93 -9.83
C VAL A 516 5.78 7.67 -10.47
N ASP A 517 4.78 7.22 -9.71
CA ASP A 517 3.46 7.00 -10.26
C ASP A 517 2.80 8.32 -10.67
N ALA A 518 2.20 8.31 -11.85
CA ALA A 518 1.59 9.50 -12.44
C ALA A 518 0.46 10.07 -11.57
N GLN A 519 -0.31 9.22 -10.87
CA GLN A 519 -1.41 9.65 -10.02
C GLN A 519 -0.90 10.41 -8.79
N SER A 520 0.11 9.87 -8.10
CA SER A 520 0.69 10.54 -6.92
C SER A 520 1.38 11.85 -7.29
N ILE A 521 2.05 11.91 -8.46
CA ILE A 521 2.68 13.14 -8.95
C ILE A 521 1.62 14.21 -9.25
N VAL A 522 0.54 13.86 -9.95
CA VAL A 522 -0.57 14.80 -10.24
C VAL A 522 -1.24 15.28 -8.95
N VAL A 523 -1.45 14.38 -7.98
CA VAL A 523 -1.99 14.74 -6.67
C VAL A 523 -1.03 15.66 -5.90
N ALA A 524 0.27 15.36 -5.93
CA ALA A 524 1.30 16.20 -5.30
C ALA A 524 1.33 17.60 -5.91
N THR A 525 1.33 17.71 -7.25
CA THR A 525 1.37 18.99 -7.95
C THR A 525 0.11 19.83 -7.70
N ALA A 526 -1.06 19.19 -7.69
CA ALA A 526 -2.32 19.86 -7.37
C ALA A 526 -2.34 20.39 -5.92
N ALA A 527 -1.89 19.58 -4.95
CA ALA A 527 -1.87 19.95 -3.55
C ALA A 527 -0.84 21.06 -3.21
N THR A 528 0.21 21.20 -4.03
CA THR A 528 1.31 22.13 -3.80
C THR A 528 1.35 23.30 -4.79
N ASN A 529 0.28 23.52 -5.55
CA ASN A 529 0.19 24.57 -6.58
C ASN A 529 1.29 24.49 -7.66
N GLN A 530 1.68 23.27 -8.04
CA GLN A 530 2.71 22.97 -9.05
C GLN A 530 2.12 22.31 -10.30
N VAL A 531 0.83 22.52 -10.58
CA VAL A 531 0.16 21.98 -11.78
C VAL A 531 0.91 22.46 -13.04
N GLY A 532 1.26 21.52 -13.92
CA GLY A 532 2.10 21.76 -15.11
C GLY A 532 3.59 21.47 -14.92
N ASN A 533 4.06 21.26 -13.68
CA ASN A 533 5.45 20.93 -13.36
C ASN A 533 5.67 19.43 -13.10
N GLU A 534 4.69 18.56 -13.45
CA GLU A 534 4.71 17.12 -13.22
C GLU A 534 5.98 16.47 -13.76
N GLY A 535 6.40 16.89 -14.96
CA GLY A 535 7.61 16.37 -15.61
C GLY A 535 8.91 16.71 -14.88
N MET A 536 8.98 17.86 -14.21
CA MET A 536 10.15 18.26 -13.42
C MET A 536 10.23 17.44 -12.13
N ILE A 537 9.10 17.27 -11.43
CA ILE A 537 9.02 16.46 -10.23
C ILE A 537 9.34 14.99 -10.56
N PHE A 538 8.75 14.44 -11.65
CA PHE A 538 9.05 13.11 -12.12
C PHE A 538 10.55 12.87 -12.35
N LYS A 539 11.22 13.77 -13.08
CA LYS A 539 12.66 13.68 -13.34
C LYS A 539 13.49 13.68 -12.06
N PHE A 540 13.08 14.47 -11.08
CA PHE A 540 13.76 14.52 -9.79
C PHE A 540 13.61 13.22 -9.01
N VAL A 541 12.38 12.73 -8.83
CA VAL A 541 12.12 11.54 -8.00
C VAL A 541 12.50 10.23 -8.70
N LEU A 542 12.60 10.17 -10.03
CA LEU A 542 12.88 8.96 -10.78
C LEU A 542 14.18 8.27 -10.35
N TRP A 543 15.27 9.02 -10.27
CA TRP A 543 16.57 8.47 -9.90
C TRP A 543 16.62 8.04 -8.44
N HIS A 544 15.92 8.76 -7.56
CA HIS A 544 15.75 8.35 -6.16
C HIS A 544 14.97 7.03 -6.06
N SER A 545 13.91 6.90 -6.84
CA SER A 545 13.07 5.69 -6.89
C SER A 545 13.87 4.47 -7.40
N ILE A 546 14.61 4.62 -8.52
CA ILE A 546 15.44 3.55 -9.08
C ILE A 546 16.54 3.15 -8.08
N ALA A 547 17.20 4.11 -7.45
CA ALA A 547 18.26 3.83 -6.48
C ALA A 547 17.73 3.04 -5.28
N LEU A 548 16.59 3.46 -4.70
CA LEU A 548 15.98 2.75 -3.57
C LEU A 548 15.43 1.38 -3.97
N ALA A 549 14.82 1.25 -5.16
CA ALA A 549 14.40 -0.05 -5.70
C ALA A 549 15.59 -1.00 -5.90
N SER A 550 16.73 -0.46 -6.35
CA SER A 550 17.96 -1.24 -6.48
C SER A 550 18.49 -1.73 -5.13
N ILE A 551 18.41 -0.89 -4.09
CA ILE A 551 18.77 -1.29 -2.71
C ILE A 551 17.86 -2.42 -2.24
N VAL A 552 16.54 -2.31 -2.46
CA VAL A 552 15.59 -3.40 -2.14
C VAL A 552 15.94 -4.67 -2.92
N GLY A 553 16.21 -4.57 -4.22
CA GLY A 553 16.63 -5.71 -5.04
C GLY A 553 17.88 -6.41 -4.52
N LEU A 554 18.88 -5.64 -4.05
CA LEU A 554 20.09 -6.18 -3.43
C LEU A 554 19.79 -6.85 -2.07
N ILE A 555 18.91 -6.29 -1.27
CA ILE A 555 18.45 -6.90 -0.01
C ILE A 555 17.76 -8.24 -0.30
N VAL A 556 16.88 -8.29 -1.31
CA VAL A 556 16.19 -9.51 -1.73
C VAL A 556 17.18 -10.56 -2.22
N MET A 557 18.20 -10.18 -3.01
CA MET A 557 19.29 -11.08 -3.41
C MET A 557 20.08 -11.60 -2.19
N ALA A 558 20.34 -10.74 -1.22
CA ALA A 558 21.03 -11.16 0.00
C ALA A 558 20.20 -12.20 0.78
N TYR A 559 18.89 -12.02 0.92
CA TYR A 559 18.03 -13.04 1.51
C TYR A 559 17.98 -14.32 0.68
N ALA A 560 17.93 -14.22 -0.64
CA ALA A 560 17.87 -15.41 -1.52
C ALA A 560 19.13 -16.29 -1.40
N TYR A 561 20.30 -15.68 -1.28
CA TYR A 561 21.57 -16.42 -1.45
C TYR A 561 22.50 -16.38 -0.24
N LEU A 562 22.48 -15.31 0.58
CA LEU A 562 23.37 -15.16 1.73
C LEU A 562 22.69 -15.49 3.04
N PHE A 563 21.41 -15.13 3.19
CA PHE A 563 20.68 -15.27 4.45
C PHE A 563 19.33 -16.01 4.30
N PRO A 564 19.30 -17.21 3.66
CA PRO A 564 18.03 -17.92 3.43
C PRO A 564 17.34 -18.35 4.73
N ALA A 565 18.07 -18.50 5.84
CA ALA A 565 17.52 -18.78 7.15
C ALA A 565 16.67 -17.61 7.71
N GLY A 566 16.82 -16.41 7.17
CA GLY A 566 16.01 -15.25 7.51
C GLY A 566 14.64 -15.19 6.84
N ILE A 567 14.30 -16.15 5.97
CA ILE A 567 13.01 -16.22 5.28
C ILE A 567 12.02 -17.02 6.15
N PRO A 568 10.76 -16.56 6.36
CA PRO A 568 9.72 -17.34 7.03
C PRO A 568 9.52 -18.71 6.35
N ARG A 569 9.24 -19.73 7.16
CA ARG A 569 9.09 -21.12 6.68
C ARG A 569 7.63 -21.54 6.64
#